data_444593a0f4877566616b31876308a46f
#
_entry.id   444593a0f4877566616b31876308a46f
#
_cell.length_a   1.000
_cell.length_b   1.000
_cell.length_c   1.000
_cell.angle_alpha   90.00
_cell.angle_beta   90.00
_cell.angle_gamma   90.00
#
_symmetry.space_group_name_H-M   'P 1'
#
loop_
_entity.id
_entity.type
_entity.pdbx_description
1 polymer ?
#
loop_
_entity_poly.entity_id
_entity_poly.type
_entity_poly.pdbx_seq_one_letter_code
_entity_poly.pdbx_strand_id
1 'polypeptide(L)'
;SQIVKIAQESNHIVSQQIAFDILQDKDNHLTVEEFEQASNDLRAKGVQITSFETSEDYPDDPSSAPTFIPADVHIQTRSVNVDAILDRLNYNEIDLKPLFQRQGNLWSMQQQSRLIESLMLKIPLPAFYFDAADESSWVVIDGLQRLTAFQNYLMPSEKDNDPSKTPPYRLEGLQYLTQFNGKTFSELPRQYIRRIKESQLVLYLVERGTPDEIVRNIFQRINTGGLTLSEQEIRQALYEGDGTKLTEELAKSESFLNATQNAVETDRMTDREYINRYLAFTLFDYEKCYNGNIDSFLSYALKELKKCSPGRLDQIRSDFCHTMDLCAFLFGKYAFRTQNKDWRRGRLNKALFEVCSVCFSRLSAEKESILRAHSSDFLKCFHDLLQKDEYRNALRGG
;
A
#
# COMPACT_ATOMS: atom_id res chain seq x y z
N SER A 1 -28.40 14.29 20.07
CA SER A 1 -27.57 13.23 19.55
C SER A 1 -26.11 13.54 19.86
N GLN A 2 -25.30 12.52 20.02
CA GLN A 2 -23.89 12.60 20.42
C GLN A 2 -23.05 13.40 19.43
N ILE A 3 -23.32 13.29 18.13
CA ILE A 3 -22.63 14.02 17.05
C ILE A 3 -22.83 15.54 17.17
N VAL A 4 -24.05 15.99 17.48
CA VAL A 4 -24.35 17.42 17.62
C VAL A 4 -23.62 18.01 18.83
N LYS A 5 -23.42 17.21 19.88
CA LYS A 5 -22.66 17.62 21.07
C LYS A 5 -21.16 17.75 20.79
N ILE A 6 -20.60 16.82 20.05
CA ILE A 6 -19.20 16.85 19.58
C ILE A 6 -19.00 18.02 18.60
N ALA A 7 -19.94 18.26 17.70
CA ALA A 7 -19.89 19.38 16.78
C ALA A 7 -19.88 20.73 17.50
N GLN A 8 -20.66 20.89 18.58
CA GLN A 8 -20.67 22.10 19.40
C GLN A 8 -19.34 22.35 20.11
N GLU A 9 -18.61 21.29 20.47
CA GLU A 9 -17.27 21.36 21.11
C GLU A 9 -16.14 21.59 20.07
N SER A 10 -16.41 21.39 18.79
CA SER A 10 -15.44 21.43 17.68
C SER A 10 -15.78 22.47 16.60
N ASN A 11 -16.27 23.65 16.98
CA ASN A 11 -16.66 24.72 16.06
C ASN A 11 -17.59 24.29 14.90
N HIS A 12 -18.52 23.36 15.18
CA HIS A 12 -19.47 22.81 14.21
C HIS A 12 -18.86 21.96 13.08
N ILE A 13 -17.60 21.52 13.20
CA ILE A 13 -16.93 20.66 12.24
C ILE A 13 -16.76 19.26 12.84
N VAL A 14 -17.16 18.23 12.11
CA VAL A 14 -16.98 16.82 12.49
C VAL A 14 -16.44 16.07 11.27
N SER A 15 -15.37 15.27 11.45
CA SER A 15 -14.86 14.46 10.37
C SER A 15 -15.86 13.35 9.99
N GLN A 16 -15.88 12.97 8.73
CA GLN A 16 -16.76 11.90 8.22
C GLN A 16 -16.52 10.57 8.94
N GLN A 17 -15.25 10.30 9.35
CA GLN A 17 -14.90 9.12 10.12
C GLN A 17 -15.57 9.12 11.50
N ILE A 18 -15.51 10.22 12.25
CA ILE A 18 -16.14 10.34 13.55
C ILE A 18 -17.67 10.25 13.44
N ALA A 19 -18.24 10.87 12.40
CA ALA A 19 -19.67 10.77 12.13
C ALA A 19 -20.09 9.32 11.82
N PHE A 20 -19.30 8.60 11.01
CA PHE A 20 -19.51 7.21 10.65
C PHE A 20 -19.38 6.29 11.86
N ASP A 21 -18.33 6.43 12.68
CA ASP A 21 -18.08 5.61 13.87
C ASP A 21 -19.17 5.77 14.93
N ILE A 22 -19.74 6.97 15.06
CA ILE A 22 -20.85 7.25 16.01
C ILE A 22 -22.19 6.74 15.48
N LEU A 23 -22.41 6.76 14.16
CA LEU A 23 -23.64 6.29 13.52
C LEU A 23 -23.65 4.76 13.37
N GLN A 24 -22.49 4.12 13.30
CA GLN A 24 -22.30 2.66 13.33
C GLN A 24 -22.08 2.13 14.76
N ASP A 25 -22.85 2.55 15.76
CA ASP A 25 -22.78 1.92 17.08
C ASP A 25 -23.16 0.43 16.99
N LYS A 26 -22.61 -0.39 17.91
CA LYS A 26 -22.46 -1.86 17.90
C LYS A 26 -23.65 -2.71 17.43
N ASP A 27 -24.83 -2.11 17.25
CA ASP A 27 -26.07 -2.81 16.86
C ASP A 27 -26.78 -2.24 15.60
N ASN A 28 -26.21 -1.24 14.91
CA ASN A 28 -26.82 -0.62 13.73
C ASN A 28 -25.87 -0.61 12.52
N HIS A 29 -26.06 -1.53 11.59
CA HIS A 29 -25.39 -1.50 10.30
C HIS A 29 -26.15 -0.60 9.33
N LEU A 30 -25.75 0.67 9.22
CA LEU A 30 -26.29 1.60 8.25
C LEU A 30 -25.80 1.26 6.84
N THR A 31 -26.72 1.27 5.89
CA THR A 31 -26.35 1.24 4.46
C THR A 31 -25.73 2.56 4.03
N VAL A 32 -25.06 2.59 2.88
CA VAL A 32 -24.45 3.82 2.33
C VAL A 32 -25.51 4.91 2.13
N GLU A 33 -26.71 4.55 1.68
CA GLU A 33 -27.83 5.47 1.46
C GLU A 33 -28.35 6.06 2.77
N GLU A 34 -28.46 5.25 3.82
CA GLU A 34 -28.87 5.71 5.16
C GLU A 34 -27.83 6.61 5.80
N PHE A 35 -26.53 6.36 5.58
CA PHE A 35 -25.46 7.22 6.04
C PHE A 35 -25.46 8.57 5.31
N GLU A 36 -25.69 8.61 4.00
CA GLU A 36 -25.82 9.86 3.23
C GLU A 36 -27.01 10.68 3.70
N GLN A 37 -28.13 10.05 3.97
CA GLN A 37 -29.32 10.72 4.47
C GLN A 37 -29.12 11.30 5.87
N ALA A 38 -28.50 10.55 6.77
CA ALA A 38 -28.12 11.03 8.11
C ALA A 38 -27.09 12.18 8.05
N SER A 39 -26.14 12.13 7.13
CA SER A 39 -25.16 13.17 6.89
C SER A 39 -25.81 14.46 6.37
N ASN A 40 -26.78 14.37 5.48
CA ASN A 40 -27.55 15.52 4.98
C ASN A 40 -28.41 16.15 6.09
N ASP A 41 -29.02 15.35 6.96
CA ASP A 41 -29.78 15.83 8.12
C ASP A 41 -28.90 16.57 9.13
N LEU A 42 -27.65 16.12 9.31
CA LEU A 42 -26.68 16.79 10.17
C LEU A 42 -26.21 18.13 9.57
N ARG A 43 -25.98 18.16 8.25
CA ARG A 43 -25.66 19.42 7.51
C ARG A 43 -26.80 20.43 7.61
N ALA A 44 -28.04 19.99 7.50
CA ALA A 44 -29.23 20.83 7.69
C ALA A 44 -29.33 21.44 9.10
N LYS A 45 -28.70 20.80 10.11
CA LYS A 45 -28.60 21.29 11.49
C LYS A 45 -27.33 22.11 11.76
N GLY A 46 -26.63 22.53 10.71
CA GLY A 46 -25.44 23.40 10.80
C GLY A 46 -24.14 22.66 11.17
N VAL A 47 -24.11 21.33 11.11
CA VAL A 47 -22.89 20.55 11.31
C VAL A 47 -22.17 20.40 9.97
N GLN A 48 -20.96 20.89 9.86
CA GLN A 48 -20.10 20.66 8.70
C GLN A 48 -19.43 19.30 8.86
N ILE A 49 -19.78 18.35 7.97
CA ILE A 49 -19.10 17.06 7.89
C ILE A 49 -18.02 17.20 6.80
N THR A 50 -16.76 17.16 7.21
CA THR A 50 -15.62 17.12 6.29
C THR A 50 -15.55 15.73 5.68
N SER A 51 -15.33 15.65 4.37
CA SER A 51 -15.05 14.39 3.67
C SER A 51 -13.87 13.67 4.32
N PHE A 52 -13.77 12.35 4.13
CA PHE A 52 -12.59 11.58 4.52
C PHE A 52 -11.34 12.37 4.12
N GLU A 53 -10.64 12.93 5.09
CA GLU A 53 -9.33 13.51 4.83
C GLU A 53 -8.40 12.34 4.46
N THR A 54 -8.20 12.18 3.18
CA THR A 54 -6.98 11.62 2.68
C THR A 54 -5.88 12.50 3.23
N SER A 55 -5.01 11.97 4.08
CA SER A 55 -3.77 12.56 4.62
C SER A 55 -3.77 14.08 4.63
N GLU A 56 -3.84 14.68 5.82
CA GLU A 56 -3.80 16.13 6.01
C GLU A 56 -2.78 16.78 5.10
N ASP A 57 -3.29 17.57 4.14
CA ASP A 57 -2.51 18.52 3.38
C ASP A 57 -1.86 19.49 4.38
N TYR A 58 -0.56 19.41 4.51
CA TYR A 58 0.21 20.60 4.85
C TYR A 58 -0.20 21.70 3.85
N PRO A 59 -0.44 22.94 4.29
CA PRO A 59 -0.77 23.99 3.36
C PRO A 59 0.30 23.99 2.27
N ASP A 60 -0.10 23.66 1.05
CA ASP A 60 0.74 23.79 -0.14
C ASP A 60 1.25 25.23 -0.17
N ASP A 61 2.54 25.41 0.10
CA ASP A 61 3.22 26.63 -0.32
C ASP A 61 3.12 26.65 -1.85
N PRO A 62 2.39 27.61 -2.44
CA PRO A 62 2.21 27.67 -3.89
C PRO A 62 3.55 27.78 -4.66
N SER A 63 4.65 28.02 -3.93
CA SER A 63 6.01 28.04 -4.48
C SER A 63 6.66 26.66 -4.61
N SER A 64 6.10 25.60 -4.00
CA SER A 64 6.63 24.23 -4.02
C SER A 64 5.87 23.27 -4.93
N ALA A 65 4.91 23.76 -5.72
CA ALA A 65 4.28 22.94 -6.75
C ALA A 65 5.37 22.44 -7.71
N PRO A 66 5.53 21.11 -7.89
CA PRO A 66 6.52 20.60 -8.84
C PRO A 66 6.19 21.20 -10.21
N THR A 67 7.18 21.83 -10.83
CA THR A 67 7.03 22.42 -12.17
C THR A 67 6.91 21.26 -13.15
N PHE A 68 5.70 20.76 -13.29
CA PHE A 68 5.37 19.69 -14.21
C PHE A 68 5.34 20.22 -15.63
N ILE A 69 6.21 19.71 -16.47
CA ILE A 69 6.20 19.97 -17.90
C ILE A 69 5.41 18.81 -18.56
N PRO A 70 4.23 19.08 -19.16
CA PRO A 70 3.43 18.03 -19.82
C PRO A 70 4.19 17.24 -20.89
N ALA A 71 5.26 17.82 -21.44
CA ALA A 71 6.13 17.18 -22.43
C ALA A 71 6.92 15.97 -21.89
N ASP A 72 7.05 15.82 -20.58
CA ASP A 72 7.82 14.72 -19.97
C ASP A 72 6.97 13.46 -19.72
N VAL A 73 5.70 13.47 -20.10
CA VAL A 73 4.81 12.30 -19.95
C VAL A 73 4.81 11.49 -21.23
N HIS A 74 5.45 10.34 -21.17
CA HIS A 74 5.53 9.42 -22.31
C HIS A 74 4.59 8.22 -22.05
N ILE A 75 3.35 8.31 -22.58
CA ILE A 75 2.37 7.24 -22.52
C ILE A 75 2.03 6.80 -23.92
N GLN A 76 2.33 5.54 -24.25
CA GLN A 76 1.98 4.96 -25.53
C GLN A 76 0.70 4.12 -25.41
N THR A 77 -0.23 4.31 -26.33
CA THR A 77 -1.41 3.44 -26.46
C THR A 77 -1.15 2.37 -27.48
N ARG A 78 -1.33 1.11 -27.12
CA ARG A 78 -1.23 -0.05 -28.03
C ARG A 78 -2.51 -0.87 -27.99
N SER A 79 -2.90 -1.41 -29.14
CA SER A 79 -3.93 -2.43 -29.23
C SER A 79 -3.26 -3.75 -29.58
N VAL A 80 -3.43 -4.77 -28.74
CA VAL A 80 -2.87 -6.10 -28.93
C VAL A 80 -3.97 -7.15 -28.72
N ASN A 81 -3.78 -8.35 -29.28
CA ASN A 81 -4.69 -9.45 -28.97
C ASN A 81 -4.30 -10.15 -27.65
N VAL A 82 -5.23 -10.92 -27.09
CA VAL A 82 -5.00 -11.66 -25.84
C VAL A 82 -3.79 -12.61 -25.98
N ASP A 83 -3.62 -13.25 -27.13
CA ASP A 83 -2.52 -14.21 -27.38
C ASP A 83 -1.14 -13.55 -27.20
N ALA A 84 -0.96 -12.30 -27.67
CA ALA A 84 0.29 -11.55 -27.47
C ALA A 84 0.58 -11.23 -25.99
N ILE A 85 -0.44 -11.02 -25.18
CA ILE A 85 -0.29 -10.86 -23.72
C ILE A 85 0.06 -12.19 -23.06
N LEU A 86 -0.55 -13.29 -23.49
CA LEU A 86 -0.22 -14.63 -23.00
C LEU A 86 1.24 -15.00 -23.30
N ASP A 87 1.76 -14.63 -24.46
CA ASP A 87 3.16 -14.84 -24.81
C ASP A 87 4.09 -14.09 -23.84
N ARG A 88 3.82 -12.81 -23.57
CA ARG A 88 4.60 -12.03 -22.60
C ARG A 88 4.54 -12.61 -21.18
N LEU A 89 3.37 -13.10 -20.75
CA LEU A 89 3.21 -13.78 -19.48
C LEU A 89 4.03 -15.09 -19.43
N ASN A 90 4.03 -15.84 -20.52
CA ASN A 90 4.77 -17.10 -20.63
C ASN A 90 6.29 -16.91 -20.56
N TYR A 91 6.80 -15.81 -21.13
CA TYR A 91 8.21 -15.44 -21.06
C TYR A 91 8.60 -14.66 -19.81
N ASN A 92 7.68 -14.48 -18.84
CA ASN A 92 7.87 -13.68 -17.63
C ASN A 92 8.26 -12.21 -17.91
N GLU A 93 7.84 -11.67 -19.05
CA GLU A 93 7.99 -10.26 -19.40
C GLU A 93 6.94 -9.36 -18.70
N ILE A 94 5.92 -9.95 -18.12
CA ILE A 94 4.95 -9.30 -17.23
C ILE A 94 4.98 -10.04 -15.91
N ASP A 95 5.42 -9.37 -14.84
CA ASP A 95 5.43 -9.96 -13.51
C ASP A 95 4.03 -9.88 -12.88
N LEU A 96 3.41 -11.04 -12.74
CA LEU A 96 2.15 -11.21 -12.01
C LEU A 96 2.36 -11.61 -10.55
N LYS A 97 3.62 -11.69 -10.06
CA LYS A 97 3.81 -11.90 -8.64
C LYS A 97 2.96 -10.86 -7.92
N PRO A 98 2.08 -11.32 -7.02
CA PRO A 98 1.20 -10.40 -6.34
C PRO A 98 2.08 -9.41 -5.58
N LEU A 99 2.30 -8.24 -6.19
CA LEU A 99 2.89 -7.07 -5.54
C LEU A 99 2.16 -6.80 -4.22
N PHE A 100 0.97 -7.39 -4.12
CA PHE A 100 0.04 -7.28 -3.01
C PHE A 100 -0.54 -8.65 -2.71
N GLN A 101 0.10 -9.46 -1.88
CA GLN A 101 -0.55 -10.60 -1.24
C GLN A 101 -1.63 -10.09 -0.27
N ARG A 102 -2.68 -9.50 -0.82
CA ARG A 102 -3.92 -9.32 -0.07
C ARG A 102 -4.64 -10.65 -0.07
N GLN A 103 -4.50 -11.41 0.99
CA GLN A 103 -5.25 -12.67 1.18
C GLN A 103 -6.78 -12.50 1.10
N GLY A 104 -7.30 -11.27 1.05
CA GLY A 104 -8.73 -10.98 1.02
C GLY A 104 -9.28 -10.38 -0.28
N ASN A 105 -8.48 -10.11 -1.31
CA ASN A 105 -8.92 -9.31 -2.46
C ASN A 105 -8.69 -9.96 -3.83
N LEU A 106 -8.45 -11.25 -3.88
CA LEU A 106 -8.40 -11.98 -5.14
C LEU A 106 -9.82 -12.17 -5.66
N TRP A 107 -10.02 -11.97 -6.98
CA TRP A 107 -11.26 -12.29 -7.63
C TRP A 107 -11.65 -13.75 -7.39
N SER A 108 -12.90 -13.97 -7.02
CA SER A 108 -13.48 -15.30 -6.94
C SER A 108 -13.40 -16.00 -8.29
N MET A 109 -13.45 -17.33 -8.29
CA MET A 109 -13.49 -18.12 -9.54
C MET A 109 -14.64 -17.68 -10.43
N GLN A 110 -15.79 -17.32 -9.85
CA GLN A 110 -16.92 -16.80 -10.58
C GLN A 110 -16.63 -15.47 -11.28
N GLN A 111 -15.95 -14.53 -10.62
CA GLN A 111 -15.57 -13.24 -11.22
C GLN A 111 -14.58 -13.44 -12.37
N GLN A 112 -13.58 -14.31 -12.17
CA GLN A 112 -12.63 -14.66 -13.22
C GLN A 112 -13.32 -15.33 -14.41
N SER A 113 -14.23 -16.27 -14.16
CA SER A 113 -15.00 -16.95 -15.21
C SER A 113 -15.87 -15.98 -16.00
N ARG A 114 -16.49 -15.00 -15.38
CA ARG A 114 -17.27 -13.94 -16.04
C ARG A 114 -16.41 -13.03 -16.92
N LEU A 115 -15.15 -12.78 -16.54
CA LEU A 115 -14.21 -12.10 -17.43
C LEU A 115 -13.95 -12.90 -18.71
N ILE A 116 -13.72 -14.22 -18.58
CA ILE A 116 -13.54 -15.09 -19.73
C ILE A 116 -14.81 -15.15 -20.59
N GLU A 117 -15.98 -15.20 -19.97
CA GLU A 117 -17.27 -15.10 -20.67
C GLU A 117 -17.38 -13.79 -21.48
N SER A 118 -16.93 -12.67 -20.94
CA SER A 118 -16.90 -11.39 -21.66
C SER A 118 -16.07 -11.48 -22.95
N LEU A 119 -14.89 -12.11 -22.91
CA LEU A 119 -14.09 -12.36 -24.13
C LEU A 119 -14.82 -13.26 -25.13
N MET A 120 -15.48 -14.33 -24.64
CA MET A 120 -16.26 -15.24 -25.50
C MET A 120 -17.41 -14.53 -26.20
N LEU A 121 -18.01 -13.54 -25.55
CA LEU A 121 -19.11 -12.70 -26.04
C LEU A 121 -18.61 -11.48 -26.86
N LYS A 122 -17.28 -11.27 -26.96
CA LYS A 122 -16.64 -10.10 -27.58
C LYS A 122 -17.01 -8.77 -26.89
N ILE A 123 -17.28 -8.81 -25.60
CA ILE A 123 -17.46 -7.59 -24.80
C ILE A 123 -16.08 -6.97 -24.56
N PRO A 124 -15.85 -5.70 -24.91
CA PRO A 124 -14.57 -5.07 -24.71
C PRO A 124 -14.25 -4.98 -23.21
N LEU A 125 -12.99 -5.26 -22.87
CA LEU A 125 -12.50 -5.12 -21.50
C LEU A 125 -11.99 -3.71 -21.26
N PRO A 126 -12.01 -3.22 -19.99
CA PRO A 126 -11.30 -2.00 -19.61
C PRO A 126 -9.82 -2.09 -19.99
N ALA A 127 -9.22 -0.96 -20.32
CA ALA A 127 -7.82 -0.89 -20.68
C ALA A 127 -6.90 -1.39 -19.55
N PHE A 128 -5.73 -1.88 -19.94
CA PHE A 128 -4.66 -2.29 -19.04
C PHE A 128 -3.60 -1.19 -19.00
N TYR A 129 -2.99 -1.02 -17.83
CA TYR A 129 -1.94 -0.03 -17.64
C TYR A 129 -0.68 -0.71 -17.13
N PHE A 130 0.45 -0.38 -17.77
CA PHE A 130 1.75 -0.94 -17.43
C PHE A 130 2.79 0.16 -17.31
N ASP A 131 3.69 0.03 -16.35
CA ASP A 131 4.99 0.67 -16.41
C ASP A 131 5.89 -0.18 -17.32
N ALA A 132 6.23 0.38 -18.45
CA ALA A 132 7.06 -0.24 -19.50
C ALA A 132 8.39 0.50 -19.66
N ALA A 133 8.89 1.14 -18.60
CA ALA A 133 10.20 1.81 -18.60
C ALA A 133 11.36 0.82 -18.91
N ASP A 134 11.17 -0.45 -18.58
CA ASP A 134 11.99 -1.56 -19.05
C ASP A 134 11.19 -2.38 -20.07
N GLU A 135 11.65 -2.40 -21.32
CA GLU A 135 11.01 -3.14 -22.41
C GLU A 135 10.94 -4.65 -22.17
N SER A 136 11.88 -5.18 -21.40
CA SER A 136 12.00 -6.62 -21.10
C SER A 136 11.14 -7.06 -19.92
N SER A 137 10.66 -6.14 -19.11
CA SER A 137 9.89 -6.45 -17.89
C SER A 137 8.87 -5.35 -17.57
N TRP A 138 7.61 -5.63 -17.81
CA TRP A 138 6.53 -4.69 -17.55
C TRP A 138 5.94 -4.89 -16.15
N VAL A 139 5.77 -3.79 -15.43
CA VAL A 139 5.08 -3.78 -14.13
C VAL A 139 3.61 -3.43 -14.33
N VAL A 140 2.71 -4.23 -13.77
CA VAL A 140 1.27 -4.01 -13.90
C VAL A 140 0.84 -2.85 -12.99
N ILE A 141 0.31 -1.78 -13.59
CA ILE A 141 -0.30 -0.66 -12.86
C ILE A 141 -1.78 -0.96 -12.59
N ASP A 142 -2.52 -1.36 -13.63
CA ASP A 142 -3.91 -1.80 -13.51
C ASP A 142 -4.20 -2.98 -14.45
N GLY A 143 -5.07 -3.86 -13.99
CA GLY A 143 -5.45 -5.07 -14.72
C GLY A 143 -4.88 -6.36 -14.14
N LEU A 144 -4.20 -6.32 -12.98
CA LEU A 144 -3.59 -7.50 -12.36
C LEU A 144 -4.59 -8.66 -12.20
N GLN A 145 -5.78 -8.41 -11.66
CA GLN A 145 -6.80 -9.45 -11.47
C GLN A 145 -7.27 -10.06 -12.79
N ARG A 146 -7.35 -9.24 -13.85
CA ARG A 146 -7.71 -9.67 -15.20
C ARG A 146 -6.61 -10.53 -15.84
N LEU A 147 -5.35 -10.11 -15.66
CA LEU A 147 -4.19 -10.90 -16.13
C LEU A 147 -4.05 -12.21 -15.37
N THR A 148 -4.29 -12.19 -14.05
CA THR A 148 -4.32 -13.42 -13.24
C THR A 148 -5.41 -14.39 -13.71
N ALA A 149 -6.59 -13.89 -14.06
CA ALA A 149 -7.65 -14.72 -14.64
C ALA A 149 -7.24 -15.32 -15.99
N PHE A 150 -6.51 -14.55 -16.83
CA PHE A 150 -5.95 -15.07 -18.08
C PHE A 150 -4.93 -16.17 -17.81
N GLN A 151 -3.98 -15.94 -16.90
CA GLN A 151 -2.98 -16.92 -16.53
C GLN A 151 -3.62 -18.21 -16.03
N ASN A 152 -4.57 -18.09 -15.08
CA ASN A 152 -5.22 -19.26 -14.47
C ASN A 152 -6.01 -20.11 -15.47
N TYR A 153 -6.73 -19.48 -16.38
CA TYR A 153 -7.63 -20.20 -17.27
C TYR A 153 -7.04 -20.47 -18.65
N LEU A 154 -6.28 -19.53 -19.24
CA LEU A 154 -5.79 -19.62 -20.62
C LEU A 154 -4.40 -20.26 -20.74
N MET A 155 -3.64 -20.31 -19.60
CA MET A 155 -2.30 -20.89 -19.57
C MET A 155 -2.26 -22.09 -18.60
N PRO A 156 -2.94 -23.21 -18.92
CA PRO A 156 -2.85 -24.41 -18.10
C PRO A 156 -1.38 -24.84 -18.03
N SER A 157 -0.85 -25.05 -16.82
CA SER A 157 0.54 -25.47 -16.67
C SER A 157 0.68 -26.88 -17.29
N GLU A 158 1.73 -27.11 -18.08
CA GLU A 158 2.06 -28.45 -18.62
C GLU A 158 2.31 -29.51 -17.54
N LYS A 159 2.27 -29.10 -16.28
CA LYS A 159 2.42 -29.94 -15.07
C LYS A 159 1.10 -30.54 -14.58
N ASP A 160 -0.01 -30.34 -15.30
CA ASP A 160 -1.36 -30.79 -14.91
C ASP A 160 -1.58 -32.31 -14.97
N ASN A 161 -0.55 -33.11 -15.30
CA ASN A 161 -0.60 -34.56 -15.20
C ASN A 161 -0.18 -35.10 -13.83
N ASP A 162 0.13 -34.22 -12.86
CA ASP A 162 0.45 -34.64 -11.48
C ASP A 162 -0.81 -34.56 -10.62
N PRO A 163 -1.36 -35.71 -10.15
CA PRO A 163 -2.57 -35.75 -9.32
C PRO A 163 -2.45 -35.02 -7.97
N SER A 164 -1.22 -34.63 -7.58
CA SER A 164 -0.96 -33.88 -6.33
C SER A 164 -1.10 -32.38 -6.47
N LYS A 165 -1.34 -31.86 -7.69
CA LYS A 165 -1.46 -30.43 -7.98
C LYS A 165 -2.89 -29.99 -8.17
N THR A 166 -3.10 -28.69 -7.98
CA THR A 166 -4.39 -28.00 -8.10
C THR A 166 -5.11 -28.40 -9.39
N PRO A 167 -6.39 -28.83 -9.32
CA PRO A 167 -7.13 -29.23 -10.52
C PRO A 167 -7.20 -28.08 -11.53
N PRO A 168 -7.28 -28.39 -12.85
CA PRO A 168 -7.33 -27.36 -13.87
C PRO A 168 -8.53 -26.44 -13.66
N TYR A 169 -8.31 -25.15 -13.90
CA TYR A 169 -9.33 -24.13 -13.71
C TYR A 169 -10.54 -24.42 -14.63
N ARG A 170 -11.74 -24.45 -14.02
CA ARG A 170 -13.00 -24.69 -14.71
C ARG A 170 -13.90 -23.48 -14.59
N LEU A 171 -14.60 -23.11 -15.68
CA LEU A 171 -15.55 -22.01 -15.65
C LEU A 171 -16.70 -22.30 -14.67
N GLU A 172 -17.08 -21.29 -13.89
CA GLU A 172 -18.22 -21.39 -12.98
C GLU A 172 -19.03 -20.10 -12.92
N GLY A 173 -20.32 -20.21 -12.68
CA GLY A 173 -21.22 -19.05 -12.48
C GLY A 173 -21.30 -18.14 -13.69
N LEU A 174 -21.19 -18.69 -14.89
CA LEU A 174 -21.41 -17.97 -16.15
C LEU A 174 -22.85 -17.46 -16.22
N GLN A 175 -23.02 -16.26 -16.75
CA GLN A 175 -24.32 -15.59 -16.79
C GLN A 175 -25.11 -15.89 -18.09
N TYR A 176 -24.44 -15.93 -19.20
CA TYR A 176 -25.02 -16.09 -20.53
C TYR A 176 -24.70 -17.43 -21.17
N LEU A 177 -23.46 -17.88 -21.06
CA LEU A 177 -22.96 -19.10 -21.69
C LEU A 177 -22.92 -20.27 -20.70
N THR A 178 -24.01 -20.46 -19.96
CA THR A 178 -24.12 -21.41 -18.83
C THR A 178 -23.80 -22.86 -19.21
N GLN A 179 -23.96 -23.24 -20.51
CA GLN A 179 -23.58 -24.55 -21.03
C GLN A 179 -22.09 -24.84 -20.96
N PHE A 180 -21.25 -23.84 -20.72
CA PHE A 180 -19.80 -24.00 -20.55
C PHE A 180 -19.33 -24.02 -19.09
N ASN A 181 -20.26 -23.94 -18.11
CA ASN A 181 -19.90 -24.18 -16.74
C ASN A 181 -19.26 -25.56 -16.58
N GLY A 182 -18.19 -25.65 -15.79
CA GLY A 182 -17.39 -26.86 -15.59
C GLY A 182 -16.39 -27.17 -16.70
N LYS A 183 -16.32 -26.38 -17.78
CA LYS A 183 -15.38 -26.58 -18.87
C LYS A 183 -14.02 -25.92 -18.60
N THR A 184 -12.95 -26.61 -18.94
CA THR A 184 -11.60 -26.06 -19.05
C THR A 184 -11.43 -25.34 -20.40
N PHE A 185 -10.35 -24.59 -20.58
CA PHE A 185 -10.06 -23.89 -21.82
C PHE A 185 -9.97 -24.82 -23.03
N SER A 186 -9.32 -25.97 -22.88
CA SER A 186 -9.18 -26.98 -23.96
C SER A 186 -10.49 -27.70 -24.32
N GLU A 187 -11.47 -27.72 -23.38
CA GLU A 187 -12.79 -28.33 -23.60
C GLU A 187 -13.78 -27.37 -24.30
N LEU A 188 -13.41 -26.11 -24.52
CA LEU A 188 -14.24 -25.15 -25.23
C LEU A 188 -14.28 -25.46 -26.75
N PRO A 189 -15.42 -25.19 -27.43
CA PRO A 189 -15.47 -25.23 -28.88
C PRO A 189 -14.46 -24.27 -29.51
N ARG A 190 -13.79 -24.71 -30.59
CA ARG A 190 -12.71 -23.99 -31.29
C ARG A 190 -13.07 -22.53 -31.60
N GLN A 191 -14.32 -22.26 -31.94
CA GLN A 191 -14.79 -20.92 -32.24
C GLN A 191 -14.64 -19.96 -31.04
N TYR A 192 -14.85 -20.41 -29.79
CA TYR A 192 -14.71 -19.61 -28.58
C TYR A 192 -13.25 -19.46 -28.18
N ILE A 193 -12.44 -20.52 -28.29
CA ILE A 193 -10.98 -20.45 -28.13
C ILE A 193 -10.40 -19.35 -29.03
N ARG A 194 -10.77 -19.35 -30.31
CA ARG A 194 -10.32 -18.34 -31.28
C ARG A 194 -10.80 -16.94 -30.89
N ARG A 195 -12.09 -16.78 -30.50
CA ARG A 195 -12.61 -15.48 -30.06
C ARG A 195 -11.84 -14.91 -28.88
N ILE A 196 -11.53 -15.75 -27.88
CA ILE A 196 -10.75 -15.34 -26.72
C ILE A 196 -9.37 -14.85 -27.16
N LYS A 197 -8.63 -15.67 -27.92
CA LYS A 197 -7.26 -15.36 -28.36
C LYS A 197 -7.16 -14.11 -29.24
N GLU A 198 -8.13 -13.92 -30.14
CA GLU A 198 -8.20 -12.78 -31.06
C GLU A 198 -8.81 -11.52 -30.44
N SER A 199 -9.36 -11.58 -29.23
CA SER A 199 -9.93 -10.41 -28.56
C SER A 199 -8.89 -9.32 -28.39
N GLN A 200 -9.28 -8.08 -28.77
CA GLN A 200 -8.39 -6.92 -28.67
C GLN A 200 -8.40 -6.34 -27.28
N LEU A 201 -7.21 -6.05 -26.77
CA LEU A 201 -6.96 -5.37 -25.49
C LEU A 201 -6.32 -4.02 -25.78
N VAL A 202 -6.77 -3.00 -25.06
CA VAL A 202 -6.14 -1.67 -25.09
C VAL A 202 -5.13 -1.60 -23.94
N LEU A 203 -3.90 -1.27 -24.28
CA LEU A 203 -2.80 -1.10 -23.31
C LEU A 203 -2.37 0.36 -23.29
N TYR A 204 -2.17 0.90 -22.11
CA TYR A 204 -1.46 2.14 -21.88
C TYR A 204 -0.09 1.80 -21.25
N LEU A 205 0.96 2.12 -21.97
CA LEU A 205 2.34 1.85 -21.58
C LEU A 205 2.98 3.16 -21.14
N VAL A 206 3.34 3.26 -19.86
CA VAL A 206 4.14 4.37 -19.34
C VAL A 206 5.59 4.07 -19.69
N GLU A 207 6.17 4.86 -20.56
CA GLU A 207 7.49 4.61 -21.12
C GLU A 207 8.60 5.29 -20.30
N ARG A 208 9.82 4.85 -20.54
CA ARG A 208 11.03 5.42 -19.95
C ARG A 208 11.11 6.93 -20.21
N GLY A 209 11.50 7.68 -19.17
CA GLY A 209 11.58 9.14 -19.22
C GLY A 209 10.42 9.84 -18.53
N THR A 210 9.30 9.14 -18.30
CA THR A 210 8.23 9.67 -17.44
C THR A 210 8.74 9.80 -16.01
N PRO A 211 8.62 11.00 -15.36
CA PRO A 211 9.03 11.19 -13.99
C PRO A 211 8.33 10.24 -13.02
N ASP A 212 9.07 9.69 -12.04
CA ASP A 212 8.55 8.73 -11.05
C ASP A 212 7.31 9.24 -10.30
N GLU A 213 7.22 10.55 -10.07
CA GLU A 213 6.06 11.19 -9.44
C GLU A 213 4.80 11.07 -10.31
N ILE A 214 4.95 11.22 -11.62
CA ILE A 214 3.85 11.07 -12.56
C ILE A 214 3.39 9.61 -12.62
N VAL A 215 4.33 8.67 -12.64
CA VAL A 215 4.01 7.24 -12.61
C VAL A 215 3.19 6.91 -11.36
N ARG A 216 3.59 7.42 -10.18
CA ARG A 216 2.82 7.26 -8.94
C ARG A 216 1.41 7.87 -9.04
N ASN A 217 1.31 9.10 -9.54
CA ASN A 217 0.02 9.76 -9.73
C ASN A 217 -0.91 8.96 -10.66
N ILE A 218 -0.35 8.33 -11.70
CA ILE A 218 -1.09 7.43 -12.58
C ILE A 218 -1.62 6.23 -11.79
N PHE A 219 -0.77 5.59 -10.99
CA PHE A 219 -1.17 4.48 -10.11
C PHE A 219 -2.32 4.87 -9.17
N GLN A 220 -2.20 6.03 -8.51
CA GLN A 220 -3.22 6.52 -7.58
C GLN A 220 -4.56 6.77 -8.29
N ARG A 221 -4.54 7.44 -9.44
CA ARG A 221 -5.76 7.85 -10.16
C ARG A 221 -6.47 6.68 -10.85
N ILE A 222 -5.73 5.70 -11.35
CA ILE A 222 -6.31 4.59 -12.12
C ILE A 222 -6.90 3.53 -11.20
N ASN A 223 -6.30 3.29 -10.03
CA ASN A 223 -6.78 2.31 -9.07
C ASN A 223 -8.07 2.72 -8.32
N THR A 224 -8.87 3.65 -8.87
CA THR A 224 -10.13 4.12 -8.25
C THR A 224 -11.30 3.14 -8.39
N GLY A 225 -11.19 2.10 -9.21
CA GLY A 225 -12.25 1.11 -9.47
C GLY A 225 -12.31 -0.06 -8.48
N GLY A 226 -11.46 -0.05 -7.42
CA GLY A 226 -11.37 -1.09 -6.41
C GLY A 226 -10.89 -0.52 -5.08
N LEU A 227 -10.33 -1.35 -4.19
CA LEU A 227 -9.63 -0.85 -3.01
C LEU A 227 -8.36 -0.12 -3.47
N THR A 228 -8.35 1.19 -3.28
CA THR A 228 -7.23 2.08 -3.61
C THR A 228 -5.93 1.54 -2.98
N LEU A 229 -4.84 1.50 -3.74
CA LEU A 229 -3.54 1.11 -3.22
C LEU A 229 -3.02 2.14 -2.21
N SER A 230 -2.35 1.67 -1.15
CA SER A 230 -1.61 2.58 -0.26
C SER A 230 -0.33 3.06 -0.94
N GLU A 231 0.22 4.17 -0.48
CA GLU A 231 1.49 4.70 -0.98
C GLU A 231 2.63 3.68 -0.87
N GLN A 232 2.64 2.89 0.19
CA GLN A 232 3.66 1.85 0.36
C GLN A 232 3.46 0.67 -0.61
N GLU A 233 2.22 0.30 -0.90
CA GLU A 233 1.93 -0.71 -1.92
C GLU A 233 2.40 -0.25 -3.30
N ILE A 234 2.16 1.02 -3.64
CA ILE A 234 2.63 1.63 -4.89
C ILE A 234 4.16 1.64 -4.94
N ARG A 235 4.83 2.06 -3.85
CA ARG A 235 6.30 2.04 -3.77
C ARG A 235 6.87 0.63 -3.93
N GLN A 236 6.24 -0.36 -3.29
CA GLN A 236 6.66 -1.75 -3.40
C GLN A 236 6.61 -2.23 -4.86
N ALA A 237 5.59 -1.81 -5.60
CA ALA A 237 5.43 -2.13 -7.01
C ALA A 237 6.52 -1.49 -7.90
N LEU A 238 6.68 -0.18 -7.75
CA LEU A 238 7.57 0.60 -8.64
C LEU A 238 9.05 0.35 -8.40
N TYR A 239 9.43 0.03 -7.17
CA TYR A 239 10.85 -0.09 -6.78
C TYR A 239 11.22 -1.50 -6.35
N GLU A 240 10.58 -2.53 -6.93
CA GLU A 240 10.93 -3.92 -6.62
C GLU A 240 12.43 -4.18 -6.74
N GLY A 241 12.99 -4.85 -5.73
CA GLY A 241 14.42 -5.15 -5.66
C GLY A 241 14.87 -5.48 -4.25
N ASP A 242 16.19 -5.42 -4.00
CA ASP A 242 16.76 -5.81 -2.72
C ASP A 242 16.32 -4.87 -1.57
N GLY A 243 16.03 -3.59 -1.87
CA GLY A 243 15.50 -2.65 -0.88
C GLY A 243 14.10 -3.04 -0.40
N THR A 244 13.21 -3.42 -1.30
CA THR A 244 11.86 -3.86 -0.95
C THR A 244 11.84 -5.23 -0.27
N LYS A 245 12.74 -6.14 -0.67
CA LYS A 245 12.93 -7.42 0.03
C LYS A 245 13.43 -7.20 1.46
N LEU A 246 14.37 -6.28 1.64
CA LEU A 246 14.88 -5.91 2.96
C LEU A 246 13.75 -5.33 3.84
N THR A 247 12.91 -4.44 3.32
CA THR A 247 11.78 -3.91 4.10
C THR A 247 10.82 -5.00 4.54
N GLU A 248 10.54 -5.97 3.68
CA GLU A 248 9.70 -7.12 4.01
C GLU A 248 10.33 -8.02 5.08
N GLU A 249 11.61 -8.29 4.97
CA GLU A 249 12.35 -9.12 5.91
C GLU A 249 12.41 -8.46 7.30
N LEU A 250 12.76 -7.18 7.35
CA LEU A 250 12.85 -6.41 8.59
C LEU A 250 11.49 -6.26 9.28
N ALA A 251 10.40 -6.11 8.52
CA ALA A 251 9.05 -6.07 9.06
C ALA A 251 8.64 -7.37 9.77
N LYS A 252 9.23 -8.50 9.39
CA LYS A 252 9.02 -9.82 10.01
C LYS A 252 10.06 -10.16 11.07
N SER A 253 11.04 -9.29 11.30
CA SER A 253 12.10 -9.54 12.28
C SER A 253 11.56 -9.56 13.70
N GLU A 254 12.10 -10.45 14.53
CA GLU A 254 11.71 -10.57 15.94
C GLU A 254 11.92 -9.25 16.69
N SER A 255 13.01 -8.54 16.43
CA SER A 255 13.31 -7.24 17.05
C SER A 255 12.23 -6.20 16.75
N PHE A 256 11.73 -6.10 15.51
CA PHE A 256 10.64 -5.18 15.16
C PHE A 256 9.32 -5.58 15.81
N LEU A 257 8.97 -6.86 15.74
CA LEU A 257 7.74 -7.38 16.32
C LEU A 257 7.71 -7.17 17.84
N ASN A 258 8.82 -7.41 18.53
CA ASN A 258 8.96 -7.16 19.96
C ASN A 258 8.87 -5.67 20.30
N ALA A 259 9.59 -4.81 19.58
CA ALA A 259 9.57 -3.36 19.84
C ALA A 259 8.19 -2.74 19.62
N THR A 260 7.46 -3.21 18.62
CA THR A 260 6.09 -2.74 18.32
C THR A 260 5.01 -3.52 19.06
N GLN A 261 5.39 -4.59 19.77
CA GLN A 261 4.46 -5.54 20.41
C GLN A 261 3.47 -6.16 19.42
N ASN A 262 3.94 -6.44 18.21
CA ASN A 262 3.15 -7.00 17.13
C ASN A 262 1.84 -6.22 16.84
N ALA A 263 1.87 -4.90 17.06
CA ALA A 263 0.70 -4.03 16.95
C ALA A 263 0.67 -3.19 15.67
N VAL A 264 1.62 -3.36 14.78
CA VAL A 264 1.59 -2.77 13.44
C VAL A 264 0.75 -3.68 12.54
N GLU A 265 -0.26 -3.09 11.91
CA GLU A 265 -1.06 -3.81 10.94
C GLU A 265 -0.21 -4.17 9.72
N THR A 266 -0.30 -5.42 9.28
CA THR A 266 0.38 -5.90 8.06
C THR A 266 -0.45 -5.62 6.81
N ASP A 267 -1.73 -5.33 7.00
CA ASP A 267 -2.64 -4.93 5.94
C ASP A 267 -2.11 -3.68 5.25
N ARG A 268 -2.15 -3.66 3.94
CA ARG A 268 -1.73 -2.54 3.12
C ARG A 268 -0.25 -2.15 3.28
N MET A 269 0.60 -3.09 3.73
CA MET A 269 2.04 -2.91 3.92
C MET A 269 2.43 -1.78 4.90
N THR A 270 1.58 -1.50 5.88
CA THR A 270 1.86 -0.48 6.91
C THR A 270 3.15 -0.83 7.67
N ASP A 271 3.37 -2.09 7.98
CA ASP A 271 4.61 -2.60 8.59
C ASP A 271 5.85 -2.25 7.77
N ARG A 272 5.79 -2.44 6.45
CA ARG A 272 6.89 -2.10 5.54
C ARG A 272 7.11 -0.59 5.42
N GLU A 273 6.06 0.21 5.55
CA GLU A 273 6.18 1.67 5.58
C GLU A 273 6.98 2.14 6.80
N TYR A 274 6.74 1.55 7.99
CA TYR A 274 7.56 1.85 9.18
C TYR A 274 9.05 1.57 8.94
N ILE A 275 9.35 0.42 8.35
CA ILE A 275 10.73 0.08 8.00
C ILE A 275 11.32 1.06 7.00
N ASN A 276 10.57 1.38 5.93
CA ASN A 276 11.04 2.30 4.90
C ASN A 276 11.32 3.70 5.46
N ARG A 277 10.49 4.20 6.40
CA ARG A 277 10.74 5.45 7.13
C ARG A 277 12.04 5.40 7.92
N TYR A 278 12.28 4.34 8.69
CA TYR A 278 13.56 4.14 9.38
C TYR A 278 14.74 4.20 8.41
N LEU A 279 14.67 3.42 7.32
CA LEU A 279 15.76 3.36 6.33
C LEU A 279 16.02 4.73 5.68
N ALA A 280 14.96 5.44 5.31
CA ALA A 280 15.08 6.75 4.68
C ALA A 280 15.78 7.76 5.61
N PHE A 281 15.31 7.92 6.84
CA PHE A 281 15.83 8.92 7.77
C PHE A 281 17.16 8.55 8.44
N THR A 282 17.55 7.26 8.44
CA THR A 282 18.84 6.83 9.00
C THR A 282 19.96 6.80 7.98
N LEU A 283 19.67 6.41 6.73
CA LEU A 283 20.69 6.16 5.71
C LEU A 283 20.98 7.38 4.84
N PHE A 284 20.02 8.29 4.73
CA PHE A 284 20.13 9.44 3.85
C PHE A 284 20.08 10.75 4.63
N ASP A 285 20.74 11.75 4.07
CA ASP A 285 20.75 13.12 4.61
C ASP A 285 19.40 13.79 4.27
N TYR A 286 18.48 13.74 5.22
CA TYR A 286 17.13 14.29 5.03
C TYR A 286 17.16 15.81 4.80
N GLU A 287 18.13 16.54 5.34
CA GLU A 287 18.25 18.00 5.10
C GLU A 287 18.50 18.32 3.63
N LYS A 288 19.14 17.39 2.89
CA LYS A 288 19.42 17.54 1.45
C LYS A 288 18.40 16.83 0.55
N CYS A 289 17.89 15.69 1.01
CA CYS A 289 17.09 14.79 0.17
C CYS A 289 15.59 14.92 0.38
N TYR A 290 15.14 15.47 1.52
CA TYR A 290 13.73 15.66 1.84
C TYR A 290 13.26 17.06 1.42
N ASN A 291 12.38 17.10 0.44
CA ASN A 291 11.83 18.33 -0.13
C ASN A 291 10.44 18.71 0.41
N GLY A 292 10.05 18.18 1.56
CA GLY A 292 8.71 18.37 2.13
C GLY A 292 7.71 17.27 1.75
N ASN A 293 8.01 16.43 0.75
CA ASN A 293 7.16 15.32 0.33
C ASN A 293 7.72 13.99 0.84
N ILE A 294 7.06 13.40 1.82
CA ILE A 294 7.50 12.15 2.46
C ILE A 294 7.50 10.98 1.46
N ASP A 295 6.51 10.91 0.56
CA ASP A 295 6.39 9.80 -0.38
C ASP A 295 7.52 9.80 -1.41
N SER A 296 7.94 10.98 -1.87
CA SER A 296 9.11 11.13 -2.73
C SER A 296 10.40 10.73 -2.02
N PHE A 297 10.55 11.07 -0.74
CA PHE A 297 11.72 10.71 0.04
C PHE A 297 11.81 9.20 0.32
N LEU A 298 10.69 8.57 0.69
CA LEU A 298 10.63 7.12 0.89
C LEU A 298 10.86 6.34 -0.40
N SER A 299 10.38 6.87 -1.53
CA SER A 299 10.63 6.30 -2.86
C SER A 299 12.11 6.41 -3.25
N TYR A 300 12.71 7.57 -3.00
CA TYR A 300 14.16 7.78 -3.21
C TYR A 300 14.99 6.77 -2.41
N ALA A 301 14.65 6.55 -1.14
CA ALA A 301 15.35 5.60 -0.29
C ALA A 301 15.33 4.16 -0.87
N LEU A 302 14.16 3.67 -1.32
CA LEU A 302 14.06 2.35 -1.94
C LEU A 302 14.85 2.25 -3.25
N LYS A 303 14.85 3.31 -4.05
CA LYS A 303 15.59 3.37 -5.31
C LYS A 303 17.12 3.31 -5.08
N GLU A 304 17.63 4.00 -4.06
CA GLU A 304 19.03 3.97 -3.71
C GLU A 304 19.46 2.63 -3.07
N LEU A 305 18.59 2.01 -2.29
CA LEU A 305 18.85 0.70 -1.70
C LEU A 305 19.03 -0.41 -2.75
N LYS A 306 18.43 -0.28 -3.93
CA LYS A 306 18.69 -1.19 -5.08
C LYS A 306 20.17 -1.22 -5.49
N LYS A 307 20.93 -0.16 -5.23
CA LYS A 307 22.35 -0.02 -5.60
C LYS A 307 23.30 -0.53 -4.52
N CYS A 308 22.78 -0.93 -3.36
CA CYS A 308 23.62 -1.35 -2.24
C CYS A 308 24.21 -2.75 -2.47
N SER A 309 25.45 -2.93 -2.01
CA SER A 309 26.07 -4.26 -1.97
C SER A 309 25.42 -5.16 -0.91
N PRO A 310 25.46 -6.50 -1.08
CA PRO A 310 24.91 -7.42 -0.08
C PRO A 310 25.46 -7.19 1.33
N GLY A 311 26.77 -6.96 1.49
CA GLY A 311 27.39 -6.68 2.80
C GLY A 311 26.89 -5.38 3.43
N ARG A 312 26.51 -4.36 2.62
CA ARG A 312 25.89 -3.15 3.15
C ARG A 312 24.46 -3.42 3.63
N LEU A 313 23.71 -4.25 2.92
CA LEU A 313 22.36 -4.66 3.35
C LEU A 313 22.41 -5.46 4.65
N ASP A 314 23.42 -6.33 4.83
CA ASP A 314 23.62 -7.09 6.08
C ASP A 314 23.91 -6.15 7.26
N GLN A 315 24.74 -5.12 7.05
CA GLN A 315 25.00 -4.12 8.07
C GLN A 315 23.73 -3.36 8.45
N ILE A 316 22.97 -2.91 7.46
CA ILE A 316 21.68 -2.21 7.69
C ILE A 316 20.72 -3.08 8.51
N ARG A 317 20.66 -4.37 8.20
CA ARG A 317 19.83 -5.35 8.93
C ARG A 317 20.26 -5.43 10.40
N SER A 318 21.55 -5.55 10.65
CA SER A 318 22.11 -5.62 12.00
C SER A 318 21.82 -4.33 12.79
N ASP A 319 22.07 -3.17 12.19
CA ASP A 319 21.85 -1.85 12.80
C ASP A 319 20.37 -1.63 13.15
N PHE A 320 19.47 -2.04 12.25
CA PHE A 320 18.02 -1.97 12.49
C PHE A 320 17.60 -2.84 13.68
N CYS A 321 17.97 -4.12 13.69
CA CYS A 321 17.62 -5.04 14.78
C CYS A 321 18.15 -4.53 16.12
N HIS A 322 19.41 -4.10 16.16
CA HIS A 322 20.01 -3.51 17.36
C HIS A 322 19.20 -2.29 17.86
N THR A 323 18.81 -1.39 16.95
CA THR A 323 18.03 -0.20 17.28
C THR A 323 16.65 -0.56 17.83
N MET A 324 15.97 -1.54 17.24
CA MET A 324 14.66 -1.99 17.70
C MET A 324 14.77 -2.65 19.09
N ASP A 325 15.77 -3.47 19.33
CA ASP A 325 16.03 -4.09 20.63
C ASP A 325 16.33 -3.04 21.71
N LEU A 326 17.09 -2.00 21.36
CA LEU A 326 17.35 -0.89 22.27
C LEU A 326 16.05 -0.12 22.58
N CYS A 327 15.22 0.18 21.60
CA CYS A 327 13.92 0.83 21.80
C CYS A 327 13.01 -0.04 22.68
N ALA A 328 12.95 -1.36 22.43
CA ALA A 328 12.18 -2.28 23.23
C ALA A 328 12.65 -2.30 24.70
N PHE A 329 13.96 -2.28 24.92
CA PHE A 329 14.55 -2.23 26.26
C PHE A 329 14.21 -0.92 27.00
N LEU A 330 14.39 0.24 26.36
CA LEU A 330 14.22 1.55 26.98
C LEU A 330 12.76 1.91 27.27
N PHE A 331 11.87 1.57 26.37
CA PHE A 331 10.45 1.98 26.45
C PHE A 331 9.51 0.86 26.88
N GLY A 332 9.90 -0.39 26.72
CA GLY A 332 9.05 -1.54 27.00
C GLY A 332 7.69 -1.44 26.26
N LYS A 333 6.60 -1.57 27.02
CA LYS A 333 5.24 -1.47 26.47
C LYS A 333 4.85 -0.09 25.91
N TYR A 334 5.66 0.91 26.11
CA TYR A 334 5.42 2.29 25.66
C TYR A 334 6.18 2.65 24.38
N ALA A 335 6.94 1.71 23.82
CA ALA A 335 7.71 1.97 22.62
C ALA A 335 6.83 2.53 21.49
N PHE A 336 7.25 3.65 20.93
CA PHE A 336 6.61 4.33 19.79
C PHE A 336 5.14 4.73 20.03
N ARG A 337 4.74 4.93 21.29
CA ARG A 337 3.36 5.23 21.66
C ARG A 337 3.25 6.53 22.43
N THR A 338 2.22 7.30 22.13
CA THR A 338 1.82 8.41 22.98
C THR A 338 1.33 7.89 24.32
N GLN A 339 1.43 8.75 25.35
CA GLN A 339 1.00 8.43 26.71
C GLN A 339 0.21 9.62 27.27
N ASN A 340 -0.84 9.33 28.05
CA ASN A 340 -1.51 10.36 28.81
C ASN A 340 -0.84 10.56 30.19
N LYS A 341 -1.30 11.54 30.96
CA LYS A 341 -0.77 11.86 32.32
C LYS A 341 -0.80 10.66 33.28
N ASP A 342 -1.73 9.73 33.09
CA ASP A 342 -1.90 8.52 33.92
C ASP A 342 -1.14 7.31 33.38
N TRP A 343 -0.16 7.50 32.50
CA TRP A 343 0.61 6.44 31.87
C TRP A 343 -0.23 5.45 31.02
N ARG A 344 -1.43 5.83 30.62
CA ARG A 344 -2.20 5.03 29.67
C ARG A 344 -1.57 5.17 28.29
N ARG A 345 -1.23 4.03 27.71
CA ARG A 345 -0.61 3.97 26.38
C ARG A 345 -1.63 4.24 25.28
N GLY A 346 -1.25 5.07 24.34
CA GLY A 346 -2.00 5.31 23.10
C GLY A 346 -1.70 4.27 22.01
N ARG A 347 -2.14 4.60 20.80
CA ARG A 347 -1.80 3.85 19.58
C ARG A 347 -0.33 4.05 19.23
N LEU A 348 0.20 3.19 18.35
CA LEU A 348 1.49 3.44 17.70
C LEU A 348 1.41 4.75 16.92
N ASN A 349 2.48 5.53 17.01
CA ASN A 349 2.59 6.81 16.33
C ASN A 349 3.83 6.79 15.42
N LYS A 350 3.63 7.06 14.13
CA LYS A 350 4.69 7.02 13.12
C LYS A 350 5.80 8.03 13.39
N ALA A 351 5.45 9.24 13.83
CA ALA A 351 6.44 10.28 14.15
C ALA A 351 7.31 9.87 15.35
N LEU A 352 6.72 9.27 16.40
CA LEU A 352 7.51 8.72 17.52
C LEU A 352 8.41 7.58 17.08
N PHE A 353 7.94 6.72 16.19
CA PHE A 353 8.77 5.65 15.62
C PHE A 353 9.97 6.24 14.88
N GLU A 354 9.74 7.20 13.98
CA GLU A 354 10.81 7.88 13.23
C GLU A 354 11.83 8.53 14.17
N VAL A 355 11.37 9.43 15.03
CA VAL A 355 12.28 10.18 15.92
C VAL A 355 13.05 9.25 16.83
N CYS A 356 12.38 8.32 17.52
CA CYS A 356 13.05 7.42 18.45
C CYS A 356 14.04 6.50 17.72
N SER A 357 13.63 5.84 16.64
CA SER A 357 14.48 4.89 15.94
C SER A 357 15.70 5.58 15.31
N VAL A 358 15.51 6.76 14.70
CA VAL A 358 16.62 7.53 14.12
C VAL A 358 17.58 8.06 15.19
N CYS A 359 17.07 8.60 16.29
CA CYS A 359 17.92 9.08 17.38
C CYS A 359 18.75 7.94 17.99
N PHE A 360 18.13 6.78 18.23
CA PHE A 360 18.83 5.66 18.87
C PHE A 360 19.79 4.93 17.92
N SER A 361 19.54 4.90 16.62
CA SER A 361 20.49 4.36 15.64
C SER A 361 21.82 5.13 15.58
N ARG A 362 21.82 6.38 16.04
CA ARG A 362 22.99 7.28 16.01
C ARG A 362 23.76 7.34 17.33
N LEU A 363 23.37 6.54 18.31
CA LEU A 363 24.05 6.54 19.60
C LEU A 363 25.40 5.85 19.54
N SER A 364 26.39 6.43 20.24
CA SER A 364 27.62 5.71 20.52
C SER A 364 27.40 4.65 21.60
N ALA A 365 28.22 3.59 21.59
CA ALA A 365 28.13 2.52 22.57
C ALA A 365 28.22 3.05 24.03
N GLU A 366 29.00 4.11 24.27
CA GLU A 366 29.12 4.78 25.58
C GLU A 366 27.78 5.41 25.99
N LYS A 367 27.13 6.18 25.11
CA LYS A 367 25.82 6.80 25.38
C LYS A 367 24.71 5.75 25.58
N GLU A 368 24.75 4.69 24.79
CA GLU A 368 23.83 3.57 24.94
C GLU A 368 23.98 2.91 26.33
N SER A 369 25.21 2.66 26.77
CA SER A 369 25.49 2.09 28.10
C SER A 369 24.93 2.97 29.22
N ILE A 370 25.10 4.30 29.12
CA ILE A 370 24.52 5.26 30.09
C ILE A 370 22.98 5.19 30.10
N LEU A 371 22.35 5.18 28.92
CA LEU A 371 20.90 5.08 28.83
C LEU A 371 20.35 3.77 29.38
N ARG A 372 21.04 2.64 29.14
CA ARG A 372 20.65 1.36 29.71
C ARG A 372 20.74 1.36 31.23
N ALA A 373 21.78 1.96 31.80
CA ALA A 373 21.96 2.07 33.24
C ALA A 373 20.89 2.96 33.90
N HIS A 374 20.38 3.97 33.19
CA HIS A 374 19.40 4.94 33.68
C HIS A 374 18.05 4.84 32.97
N SER A 375 17.66 3.66 32.50
CA SER A 375 16.48 3.46 31.66
C SER A 375 15.17 3.92 32.33
N SER A 376 15.02 3.74 33.64
CA SER A 376 13.84 4.16 34.38
C SER A 376 13.69 5.69 34.45
N ASP A 377 14.80 6.41 34.65
CA ASP A 377 14.79 7.87 34.70
C ASP A 377 14.59 8.46 33.31
N PHE A 378 15.22 7.85 32.31
CA PHE A 378 14.99 8.16 30.90
C PHE A 378 13.51 8.06 30.53
N LEU A 379 12.85 6.95 30.87
CA LEU A 379 11.44 6.74 30.55
C LEU A 379 10.53 7.77 31.22
N LYS A 380 10.82 8.17 32.47
CA LYS A 380 10.10 9.26 33.16
C LYS A 380 10.28 10.60 32.44
N CYS A 381 11.53 10.98 32.14
CA CYS A 381 11.83 12.22 31.42
C CYS A 381 11.13 12.25 30.04
N PHE A 382 11.13 11.13 29.33
CA PHE A 382 10.44 11.01 28.05
C PHE A 382 8.92 11.14 28.20
N HIS A 383 8.33 10.51 29.22
CA HIS A 383 6.92 10.67 29.54
C HIS A 383 6.56 12.13 29.79
N ASP A 384 7.33 12.83 30.66
CA ASP A 384 7.10 14.24 30.99
C ASP A 384 7.26 15.15 29.76
N LEU A 385 8.19 14.81 28.87
CA LEU A 385 8.37 15.50 27.59
C LEU A 385 7.11 15.40 26.72
N LEU A 386 6.53 14.21 26.61
CA LEU A 386 5.30 13.96 25.83
C LEU A 386 4.06 14.65 26.42
N GLN A 387 4.09 15.12 27.69
CA GLN A 387 2.98 15.88 28.27
C GLN A 387 2.99 17.38 27.91
N LYS A 388 4.10 17.91 27.38
CA LYS A 388 4.19 19.30 26.94
C LYS A 388 3.39 19.51 25.66
N ASP A 389 2.64 20.60 25.59
CA ASP A 389 1.74 20.89 24.45
C ASP A 389 2.48 21.00 23.11
N GLU A 390 3.70 21.53 23.14
CA GLU A 390 4.58 21.63 21.97
C GLU A 390 4.79 20.25 21.29
N TYR A 391 5.21 19.24 22.07
CA TYR A 391 5.44 17.89 21.55
C TYR A 391 4.15 17.15 21.21
N ARG A 392 3.09 17.37 22.00
CA ARG A 392 1.78 16.79 21.72
C ARG A 392 1.21 17.28 20.39
N ASN A 393 1.40 18.55 20.08
CA ASN A 393 0.93 19.12 18.81
C ASN A 393 1.78 18.62 17.63
N ALA A 394 3.10 18.52 17.79
CA ALA A 394 3.98 17.95 16.76
C ALA A 394 3.66 16.49 16.43
N LEU A 395 3.14 15.71 17.39
CA LEU A 395 2.80 14.29 17.21
C LEU A 395 1.38 14.05 16.69
N ARG A 396 0.54 15.09 16.55
CA ARG A 396 -0.86 14.95 16.07
C ARG A 396 -0.95 14.81 14.55
N GLY A 397 0.08 15.18 13.81
CA GLY A 397 0.16 15.11 12.36
C GLY A 397 0.97 13.91 11.84
N GLY A 398 1.19 12.88 12.64
CA GLY A 398 1.98 11.71 12.26
C GLY A 398 1.17 10.41 12.22
#